data_e6315c38f074ed3dac6e16c4272f2d32
#
_entry.id   e6315c38f074ed3dac6e16c4272f2d32
#
_cell.length_a   1.000
_cell.length_b   1.000
_cell.length_c   1.000
_cell.angle_alpha   90.00
_cell.angle_beta   90.00
_cell.angle_gamma   90.00
#
_symmetry.space_group_name_H-M   'P 1'
#
loop_
_entity.id
_entity.type
_entity.pdbx_description
1 polymer ?
#
loop_
_entity_poly.entity_id
_entity_poly.type
_entity_poly.pdbx_seq_one_letter_code
_entity_poly.pdbx_strand_id
1 'polypeptide(L)'
;MILMSSIEELITGTAVGIKASDGVVLAAEKRVAYGFTMFSRSGKKVFKVNDNIGIASIGILADMQVLTKIAKAYMSLYALDTRTRPSIRSAAKLLSYVLFANRVLPYFVEVLVGGVDDEGPHLFIMDSLGSLIEDDYAAVGTGTKLAIAILESNYRPNMSVKEARDLAIKAINQSISRDPVSGDGIDILTITNNSSTEETIPLQPLRL
;
A
#
# COMPACT_ATOMS: atom_id res chain seq x y z
N MET A 1 -23.89 14.57 6.08
CA MET A 1 -24.18 13.13 5.81
C MET A 1 -24.05 12.76 4.32
N ILE A 2 -24.51 13.57 3.36
CA ILE A 2 -24.40 13.28 1.92
C ILE A 2 -22.93 13.37 1.41
N LEU A 3 -22.08 14.24 1.96
CA LEU A 3 -20.67 14.37 1.57
C LEU A 3 -19.79 13.19 2.00
N MET A 4 -20.08 12.52 3.12
CA MET A 4 -19.27 11.39 3.60
C MET A 4 -19.52 10.11 2.78
N SER A 5 -20.74 9.83 2.35
CA SER A 5 -21.01 8.68 1.46
C SER A 5 -20.33 8.81 0.09
N SER A 6 -20.16 10.05 -0.39
CA SER A 6 -19.46 10.32 -1.67
C SER A 6 -17.94 10.15 -1.58
N ILE A 7 -17.36 10.25 -0.39
CA ILE A 7 -15.90 10.12 -0.17
C ILE A 7 -15.50 8.64 -0.17
N GLU A 8 -16.29 7.76 0.46
CA GLU A 8 -16.03 6.33 0.44
C GLU A 8 -16.08 5.75 -0.99
N GLU A 9 -16.88 6.33 -1.87
CA GLU A 9 -16.95 5.95 -3.28
C GLU A 9 -15.69 6.33 -4.09
N LEU A 10 -14.82 7.21 -3.57
CA LEU A 10 -13.57 7.62 -4.21
C LEU A 10 -12.37 6.77 -3.80
N ILE A 11 -12.45 6.08 -2.66
CA ILE A 11 -11.39 5.20 -2.15
C ILE A 11 -11.68 3.78 -2.61
N THR A 12 -11.44 3.50 -3.89
CA THR A 12 -11.74 2.20 -4.53
C THR A 12 -10.49 1.36 -4.74
N GLY A 13 -10.66 0.04 -4.61
CA GLY A 13 -9.60 -0.92 -4.83
C GLY A 13 -9.09 -1.59 -3.56
N THR A 14 -8.03 -2.38 -3.67
CA THR A 14 -7.46 -3.13 -2.54
C THR A 14 -5.94 -3.11 -2.57
N ALA A 15 -5.33 -2.76 -1.43
CA ALA A 15 -3.92 -2.97 -1.19
C ALA A 15 -3.70 -3.71 0.13
N VAL A 16 -2.60 -4.46 0.20
CA VAL A 16 -2.17 -5.18 1.39
C VAL A 16 -0.70 -4.93 1.68
N GLY A 17 -0.34 -4.97 2.95
CA GLY A 17 1.03 -4.99 3.43
C GLY A 17 1.23 -6.15 4.40
N ILE A 18 2.39 -6.79 4.35
CA ILE A 18 2.75 -7.91 5.22
C ILE A 18 4.20 -7.75 5.67
N LYS A 19 4.40 -7.74 6.97
CA LYS A 19 5.73 -7.81 7.59
C LYS A 19 6.13 -9.29 7.72
N ALA A 20 7.27 -9.64 7.12
CA ALA A 20 7.90 -10.94 7.22
C ALA A 20 9.14 -10.87 8.12
N SER A 21 9.71 -12.00 8.46
CA SER A 21 10.92 -12.06 9.31
C SER A 21 12.15 -11.41 8.68
N ASP A 22 12.22 -11.40 7.34
CA ASP A 22 13.37 -10.96 6.55
C ASP A 22 13.04 -9.79 5.59
N GLY A 23 11.84 -9.19 5.71
CA GLY A 23 11.45 -8.07 4.86
C GLY A 23 9.97 -7.69 4.94
N VAL A 24 9.54 -6.90 3.96
CA VAL A 24 8.15 -6.45 3.83
C VAL A 24 7.66 -6.67 2.41
N VAL A 25 6.41 -7.07 2.28
CA VAL A 25 5.71 -7.16 1.00
C VAL A 25 4.57 -6.17 0.98
N LEU A 26 4.51 -5.36 -0.06
CA LEU A 26 3.38 -4.47 -0.38
C LEU A 26 2.78 -4.92 -1.70
N ALA A 27 1.48 -5.08 -1.76
CA ALA A 27 0.80 -5.48 -2.99
C ALA A 27 -0.51 -4.72 -3.17
N ALA A 28 -0.89 -4.44 -4.42
CA ALA A 28 -2.19 -3.86 -4.75
C ALA A 28 -2.66 -4.34 -6.12
N GLU A 29 -3.98 -4.38 -6.30
CA GLU A 29 -4.58 -4.61 -7.61
C GLU A 29 -4.45 -3.36 -8.52
N LYS A 30 -4.77 -3.48 -9.82
CA LYS A 30 -4.45 -2.47 -10.85
C LYS A 30 -5.67 -1.73 -11.41
N ARG A 31 -6.89 -2.06 -11.02
CA ARG A 31 -8.10 -1.40 -11.53
C ARG A 31 -8.20 0.03 -11.01
N VAL A 32 -8.47 0.97 -11.90
CA VAL A 32 -8.88 2.33 -11.54
C VAL A 32 -10.36 2.46 -11.87
N ALA A 33 -11.16 2.73 -10.87
CA ALA A 33 -12.60 2.92 -11.01
C ALA A 33 -13.04 4.23 -10.35
N TYR A 34 -14.07 4.86 -10.89
CA TYR A 34 -14.78 5.96 -10.26
C TYR A 34 -16.23 5.51 -10.03
N GLY A 35 -16.60 5.36 -8.77
CA GLY A 35 -17.78 4.61 -8.39
C GLY A 35 -17.72 3.20 -8.96
N PHE A 36 -18.74 2.78 -9.68
CA PHE A 36 -18.78 1.46 -10.34
C PHE A 36 -18.27 1.45 -11.79
N THR A 37 -17.77 2.59 -12.30
CA THR A 37 -17.28 2.68 -13.68
C THR A 37 -15.77 2.45 -13.72
N MET A 38 -15.34 1.42 -14.43
CA MET A 38 -13.93 1.15 -14.68
C MET A 38 -13.37 2.21 -15.64
N PHE A 39 -12.32 2.91 -15.18
CA PHE A 39 -11.62 3.95 -15.94
C PHE A 39 -10.34 3.42 -16.60
N SER A 40 -9.55 2.60 -15.87
CA SER A 40 -8.30 2.03 -16.37
C SER A 40 -8.02 0.67 -15.73
N ARG A 41 -7.26 -0.17 -16.45
CA ARG A 41 -6.79 -1.51 -16.00
C ARG A 41 -5.32 -1.53 -15.60
N SER A 42 -4.64 -0.39 -15.65
CA SER A 42 -3.18 -0.30 -15.49
C SER A 42 -2.75 0.73 -14.46
N GLY A 43 -3.62 1.03 -13.48
CA GLY A 43 -3.28 1.94 -12.39
C GLY A 43 -2.14 1.38 -11.54
N LYS A 44 -1.10 2.19 -11.33
CA LYS A 44 -0.03 1.85 -10.38
C LYS A 44 -0.44 2.36 -9.00
N LYS A 45 -0.47 1.46 -8.01
CA LYS A 45 -0.86 1.73 -6.61
C LYS A 45 0.22 1.33 -5.62
N VAL A 46 1.26 0.65 -6.09
CA VAL A 46 2.44 0.29 -5.31
C VAL A 46 3.64 1.06 -5.86
N PHE A 47 4.37 1.73 -4.99
CA PHE A 47 5.43 2.64 -5.38
C PHE A 47 6.69 2.40 -4.53
N LYS A 48 7.80 2.18 -5.18
CA LYS A 48 9.11 2.25 -4.54
C LYS A 48 9.47 3.72 -4.28
N VAL A 49 9.73 4.06 -3.02
CA VAL A 49 10.22 5.40 -2.62
C VAL A 49 11.72 5.47 -2.80
N ASN A 50 12.45 4.53 -2.20
CA ASN A 50 13.87 4.29 -2.36
C ASN A 50 14.16 2.78 -2.20
N ASP A 51 15.41 2.38 -1.96
CA ASP A 51 15.77 0.96 -1.89
C ASP A 51 15.24 0.24 -0.65
N ASN A 52 14.90 0.98 0.40
CA ASN A 52 14.44 0.40 1.67
C ASN A 52 13.01 0.80 2.07
N ILE A 53 12.33 1.69 1.32
CA ILE A 53 11.00 2.20 1.63
C ILE A 53 10.07 2.04 0.43
N GLY A 54 8.89 1.50 0.66
CA GLY A 54 7.80 1.40 -0.29
C GLY A 54 6.49 1.98 0.25
N ILE A 55 5.60 2.31 -0.67
CA ILE A 55 4.24 2.75 -0.39
C ILE A 55 3.28 1.93 -1.23
N ALA A 56 2.22 1.41 -0.61
CA ALA A 56 1.03 0.97 -1.31
C ALA A 56 -0.13 1.87 -0.86
N SER A 57 -0.95 2.34 -1.79
CA SER A 57 -2.03 3.26 -1.46
C SER A 57 -3.25 3.03 -2.33
N ILE A 58 -4.42 3.31 -1.77
CA ILE A 58 -5.73 3.24 -2.41
C ILE A 58 -6.41 4.59 -2.28
N GLY A 59 -7.18 4.97 -3.29
CA GLY A 59 -7.90 6.24 -3.33
C GLY A 59 -7.78 6.96 -4.67
N ILE A 60 -7.80 8.29 -4.65
CA ILE A 60 -7.64 9.09 -5.86
C ILE A 60 -6.20 8.95 -6.39
N LEU A 61 -6.06 8.52 -7.63
CA LEU A 61 -4.75 8.22 -8.24
C LEU A 61 -3.80 9.44 -8.22
N ALA A 62 -4.32 10.65 -8.44
CA ALA A 62 -3.52 11.87 -8.37
C ALA A 62 -2.94 12.11 -6.97
N ASP A 63 -3.75 11.90 -5.93
CA ASP A 63 -3.33 12.06 -4.54
C ASP A 63 -2.25 11.04 -4.15
N MET A 64 -2.44 9.78 -4.54
CA MET A 64 -1.42 8.73 -4.35
C MET A 64 -0.08 9.10 -5.00
N GLN A 65 -0.12 9.61 -6.23
CA GLN A 65 1.07 10.04 -6.98
C GLN A 65 1.77 11.24 -6.33
N VAL A 66 0.99 12.24 -5.87
CA VAL A 66 1.54 13.42 -5.18
C VAL A 66 2.19 13.03 -3.86
N LEU A 67 1.52 12.25 -3.02
CA LEU A 67 2.08 11.78 -1.75
C LEU A 67 3.36 10.96 -1.94
N THR A 68 3.39 10.10 -2.97
CA THR A 68 4.60 9.34 -3.31
C THR A 68 5.76 10.26 -3.74
N LYS A 69 5.49 11.31 -4.53
CA LYS A 69 6.50 12.30 -4.94
C LYS A 69 7.02 13.08 -3.73
N ILE A 70 6.14 13.48 -2.82
CA ILE A 70 6.49 14.15 -1.57
C ILE A 70 7.41 13.24 -0.75
N ALA A 71 7.03 11.98 -0.53
CA ALA A 71 7.85 11.01 0.20
C ALA A 71 9.24 10.86 -0.43
N LYS A 72 9.32 10.67 -1.75
CA LYS A 72 10.61 10.55 -2.48
C LYS A 72 11.49 11.78 -2.29
N ALA A 73 10.93 12.98 -2.44
CA ALA A 73 11.68 14.22 -2.31
C ALA A 73 12.24 14.41 -0.90
N TYR A 74 11.41 14.21 0.11
CA TYR A 74 11.85 14.36 1.51
C TYR A 74 12.85 13.30 1.94
N MET A 75 12.64 12.03 1.56
CA MET A 75 13.58 10.96 1.90
C MET A 75 14.92 11.13 1.20
N SER A 76 14.92 11.63 -0.03
CA SER A 76 16.15 11.98 -0.74
C SER A 76 16.90 13.15 -0.08
N LEU A 77 16.15 14.21 0.28
CA LEU A 77 16.72 15.36 0.98
C LEU A 77 17.31 14.97 2.33
N TYR A 78 16.55 14.17 3.13
CA TYR A 78 17.03 13.66 4.40
C TYR A 78 18.35 12.88 4.25
N ALA A 79 18.41 11.97 3.28
CA ALA A 79 19.61 11.17 3.03
C ALA A 79 20.82 12.02 2.62
N LEU A 80 20.61 13.11 1.87
CA LEU A 80 21.67 14.06 1.47
C LEU A 80 22.17 14.88 2.68
N ASP A 81 21.25 15.39 3.51
CA ASP A 81 21.60 16.23 4.65
C ASP A 81 22.29 15.45 5.77
N THR A 82 21.74 14.29 6.12
CA THR A 82 22.23 13.50 7.25
C THR A 82 23.32 12.51 6.88
N ARG A 83 23.46 12.21 5.58
CA ARG A 83 24.32 11.11 5.05
C ARG A 83 23.98 9.74 5.63
N THR A 84 22.74 9.58 6.10
CA THR A 84 22.20 8.34 6.65
C THR A 84 20.92 7.92 5.92
N ARG A 85 20.60 6.63 5.98
CA ARG A 85 19.32 6.15 5.43
C ARG A 85 18.19 6.58 6.35
N PRO A 86 17.07 7.12 5.81
CA PRO A 86 15.90 7.40 6.62
C PRO A 86 15.30 6.10 7.17
N SER A 87 14.87 6.11 8.43
CA SER A 87 14.13 4.98 9.00
C SER A 87 12.70 4.93 8.42
N ILE A 88 12.11 3.73 8.43
CA ILE A 88 10.75 3.54 7.94
C ILE A 88 9.76 4.34 8.78
N ARG A 89 9.96 4.37 10.10
CA ARG A 89 9.19 5.18 11.05
C ARG A 89 9.25 6.68 10.73
N SER A 90 10.42 7.18 10.34
CA SER A 90 10.58 8.60 9.97
C SER A 90 9.81 8.94 8.69
N ALA A 91 9.85 8.05 7.70
CA ALA A 91 9.07 8.21 6.47
C ALA A 91 7.56 8.16 6.74
N ALA A 92 7.10 7.23 7.58
CA ALA A 92 5.71 7.10 7.97
C ALA A 92 5.22 8.33 8.75
N LYS A 93 6.01 8.84 9.72
CA LYS A 93 5.69 10.07 10.47
C LYS A 93 5.62 11.29 9.57
N LEU A 94 6.52 11.41 8.59
CA LEU A 94 6.47 12.51 7.62
C LEU A 94 5.15 12.50 6.85
N LEU A 95 4.76 11.36 6.30
CA LEU A 95 3.52 11.23 5.53
C LEU A 95 2.28 11.47 6.40
N SER A 96 2.27 10.93 7.63
CA SER A 96 1.23 11.21 8.63
C SER A 96 1.09 12.72 8.87
N TYR A 97 2.19 13.44 9.04
CA TYR A 97 2.17 14.89 9.19
C TYR A 97 1.63 15.61 7.94
N VAL A 98 2.05 15.20 6.74
CA VAL A 98 1.54 15.77 5.47
C VAL A 98 0.03 15.59 5.34
N LEU A 99 -0.49 14.40 5.65
CA LEU A 99 -1.92 14.10 5.63
C LEU A 99 -2.65 14.96 6.67
N PHE A 100 -2.18 14.98 7.92
CA PHE A 100 -2.78 15.77 8.99
C PHE A 100 -2.76 17.29 8.72
N ALA A 101 -1.69 17.82 8.15
CA ALA A 101 -1.60 19.23 7.79
C ALA A 101 -2.67 19.64 6.76
N ASN A 102 -3.08 18.70 5.90
CA ASN A 102 -4.11 18.91 4.88
C ASN A 102 -5.51 18.45 5.30
N ARG A 103 -5.76 18.13 6.57
CA ARG A 103 -7.03 17.55 7.06
C ARG A 103 -8.29 18.36 6.80
N VAL A 104 -8.17 19.66 6.52
CA VAL A 104 -9.33 20.52 6.17
C VAL A 104 -9.75 20.29 4.71
N LEU A 105 -8.79 20.03 3.82
CA LEU A 105 -9.01 19.60 2.45
C LEU A 105 -8.16 18.35 2.22
N PRO A 106 -8.63 17.17 2.69
CA PRO A 106 -7.80 16.00 2.79
C PRO A 106 -7.47 15.37 1.44
N TYR A 107 -6.34 14.69 1.38
CA TYR A 107 -6.08 13.70 0.34
C TYR A 107 -7.02 12.51 0.53
N PHE A 108 -7.68 12.09 -0.53
CA PHE A 108 -8.59 10.93 -0.50
C PHE A 108 -7.79 9.65 -0.73
N VAL A 109 -7.11 9.19 0.29
CA VAL A 109 -6.22 8.02 0.24
C VAL A 109 -6.21 7.26 1.56
N GLU A 110 -5.98 5.96 1.47
CA GLU A 110 -5.48 5.12 2.55
C GLU A 110 -4.08 4.64 2.15
N VAL A 111 -3.14 4.62 3.09
CA VAL A 111 -1.72 4.43 2.77
C VAL A 111 -1.11 3.37 3.66
N LEU A 112 -0.36 2.46 3.04
CA LEU A 112 0.56 1.54 3.69
C LEU A 112 1.99 2.00 3.40
N VAL A 113 2.81 2.15 4.43
CA VAL A 113 4.25 2.40 4.29
C VAL A 113 4.98 1.22 4.87
N GLY A 114 5.80 0.59 4.05
CA GLY A 114 6.56 -0.58 4.49
C GLY A 114 8.01 -0.52 4.03
N GLY A 115 8.86 -1.23 4.75
CA GLY A 115 10.26 -1.31 4.38
C GLY A 115 11.12 -1.93 5.47
N VAL A 116 12.43 -1.82 5.28
CA VAL A 116 13.43 -2.40 6.18
C VAL A 116 14.50 -1.38 6.50
N ASP A 117 14.80 -1.21 7.77
CA ASP A 117 15.90 -0.38 8.28
C ASP A 117 16.76 -1.15 9.29
N ASP A 118 17.61 -0.45 10.05
CA ASP A 118 18.55 -1.06 11.00
C ASP A 118 17.83 -1.72 12.20
N GLU A 119 16.55 -1.36 12.46
CA GLU A 119 15.70 -1.96 13.48
C GLU A 119 14.93 -3.19 12.96
N GLY A 120 14.95 -3.41 11.64
CA GLY A 120 14.28 -4.52 10.97
C GLY A 120 13.13 -4.12 10.05
N PRO A 121 12.23 -5.06 9.72
CA PRO A 121 11.06 -4.81 8.92
C PRO A 121 9.98 -4.04 9.69
N HIS A 122 9.39 -3.02 9.05
CA HIS A 122 8.29 -2.21 9.60
C HIS A 122 7.17 -2.05 8.58
N LEU A 123 5.94 -2.06 9.06
CA LEU A 123 4.74 -1.77 8.29
C LEU A 123 3.87 -0.78 9.07
N PHE A 124 3.50 0.33 8.42
CA PHE A 124 2.64 1.37 8.97
C PHE A 124 1.39 1.55 8.10
N ILE A 125 0.28 1.81 8.76
CA ILE A 125 -1.03 2.07 8.16
C ILE A 125 -1.41 3.51 8.47
N MET A 126 -1.98 4.21 7.50
CA MET A 126 -2.49 5.58 7.65
C MET A 126 -3.82 5.74 6.93
N ASP A 127 -4.73 6.46 7.56
CA ASP A 127 -5.95 6.98 6.92
C ASP A 127 -5.71 8.35 6.27
N SER A 128 -6.72 8.90 5.64
CA SER A 128 -6.69 10.21 4.98
C SER A 128 -6.46 11.39 5.93
N LEU A 129 -6.65 11.20 7.24
CA LEU A 129 -6.44 12.23 8.27
C LEU A 129 -5.04 12.16 8.90
N GLY A 130 -4.24 11.16 8.52
CA GLY A 130 -2.87 11.00 8.98
C GLY A 130 -2.74 10.22 10.29
N SER A 131 -3.72 9.36 10.65
CA SER A 131 -3.51 8.39 11.73
C SER A 131 -2.30 7.50 11.39
N LEU A 132 -1.56 7.05 12.40
CA LEU A 132 -0.35 6.27 12.21
C LEU A 132 -0.36 5.07 13.15
N ILE A 133 -0.52 3.89 12.55
CA ILE A 133 -0.58 2.61 13.28
C ILE A 133 0.52 1.71 12.72
N GLU A 134 1.29 1.08 13.59
CA GLU A 134 2.25 0.04 13.21
C GLU A 134 1.62 -1.33 13.45
N ASP A 135 1.73 -2.24 12.45
CA ASP A 135 1.14 -3.57 12.54
C ASP A 135 2.00 -4.60 11.77
N ASP A 136 1.70 -5.87 11.94
CA ASP A 136 2.39 -6.96 11.26
C ASP A 136 1.81 -7.24 9.87
N TYR A 137 0.53 -6.99 9.67
CA TYR A 137 -0.14 -7.07 8.38
C TYR A 137 -1.31 -6.09 8.34
N ALA A 138 -1.65 -5.64 7.14
CA ALA A 138 -2.74 -4.71 6.94
C ALA A 138 -3.36 -4.85 5.55
N ALA A 139 -4.60 -4.41 5.44
CA ALA A 139 -5.29 -4.21 4.17
C ALA A 139 -6.00 -2.86 4.18
N VAL A 140 -6.08 -2.20 3.03
CA VAL A 140 -6.77 -0.91 2.84
C VAL A 140 -7.62 -0.94 1.57
N GLY A 141 -8.65 -0.09 1.53
CA GLY A 141 -9.59 0.05 0.41
C GLY A 141 -10.86 -0.78 0.54
N THR A 142 -11.67 -0.81 -0.53
CA THR A 142 -13.00 -1.46 -0.54
C THR A 142 -12.96 -2.97 -0.30
N GLY A 143 -11.91 -3.65 -0.78
CA GLY A 143 -11.72 -5.08 -0.57
C GLY A 143 -11.08 -5.48 0.76
N THR A 144 -10.85 -4.54 1.66
CA THR A 144 -10.17 -4.78 2.96
C THR A 144 -10.78 -5.95 3.73
N LYS A 145 -12.11 -6.03 3.85
CA LYS A 145 -12.79 -7.10 4.62
C LYS A 145 -12.47 -8.50 4.09
N LEU A 146 -12.28 -8.63 2.79
CA LEU A 146 -11.94 -9.91 2.15
C LEU A 146 -10.45 -10.22 2.29
N ALA A 147 -9.59 -9.23 2.08
CA ALA A 147 -8.15 -9.38 2.20
C ALA A 147 -7.74 -9.69 3.64
N ILE A 148 -8.25 -8.93 4.63
CA ILE A 148 -7.87 -9.09 6.04
C ILE A 148 -8.25 -10.48 6.58
N ALA A 149 -9.40 -11.02 6.19
CA ALA A 149 -9.82 -12.38 6.59
C ALA A 149 -8.81 -13.46 6.12
N ILE A 150 -8.24 -13.27 4.92
CA ILE A 150 -7.20 -14.16 4.39
C ILE A 150 -5.88 -13.97 5.15
N LEU A 151 -5.51 -12.72 5.43
CA LEU A 151 -4.28 -12.41 6.18
C LEU A 151 -4.35 -13.00 7.59
N GLU A 152 -5.40 -12.72 8.36
CA GLU A 152 -5.60 -13.24 9.73
C GLU A 152 -5.55 -14.76 9.80
N SER A 153 -6.15 -15.44 8.82
CA SER A 153 -6.21 -16.91 8.80
C SER A 153 -4.89 -17.59 8.44
N ASN A 154 -3.96 -16.88 7.79
CA ASN A 154 -2.77 -17.52 7.22
C ASN A 154 -1.46 -16.83 7.63
N TYR A 155 -1.50 -15.64 8.26
CA TYR A 155 -0.30 -14.96 8.73
C TYR A 155 0.40 -15.74 9.84
N ARG A 156 1.72 -15.73 9.82
CA ARG A 156 2.59 -16.29 10.88
C ARG A 156 3.77 -15.35 11.11
N PRO A 157 4.12 -15.00 12.36
CA PRO A 157 5.18 -14.02 12.65
C PRO A 157 6.55 -14.35 12.05
N ASN A 158 6.85 -15.64 11.85
CA ASN A 158 8.14 -16.10 11.33
C ASN A 158 8.13 -16.44 9.85
N MET A 159 7.11 -16.02 9.11
CA MET A 159 7.05 -16.27 7.66
C MET A 159 8.16 -15.51 6.92
N SER A 160 8.69 -16.15 5.89
CA SER A 160 9.63 -15.53 4.97
C SER A 160 8.93 -14.54 4.03
N VAL A 161 9.69 -13.62 3.44
CA VAL A 161 9.22 -12.71 2.39
C VAL A 161 8.54 -13.47 1.22
N LYS A 162 9.06 -14.65 0.87
CA LYS A 162 8.44 -15.48 -0.18
C LYS A 162 7.05 -15.96 0.23
N GLU A 163 6.87 -16.44 1.46
CA GLU A 163 5.56 -16.85 1.97
C GLU A 163 4.61 -15.64 2.11
N ALA A 164 5.13 -14.50 2.57
CA ALA A 164 4.36 -13.25 2.66
C ALA A 164 3.90 -12.77 1.28
N ARG A 165 4.75 -12.89 0.25
CA ARG A 165 4.38 -12.59 -1.14
C ARG A 165 3.22 -13.49 -1.63
N ASP A 166 3.33 -14.79 -1.42
CA ASP A 166 2.29 -15.73 -1.84
C ASP A 166 0.97 -15.48 -1.08
N LEU A 167 1.06 -15.10 0.20
CA LEU A 167 -0.10 -14.70 1.01
C LEU A 167 -0.72 -13.39 0.51
N ALA A 168 0.09 -12.39 0.15
CA ALA A 168 -0.39 -11.12 -0.42
C ALA A 168 -1.17 -11.36 -1.73
N ILE A 169 -0.64 -12.20 -2.61
CA ILE A 169 -1.32 -12.60 -3.86
C ILE A 169 -2.67 -13.27 -3.56
N LYS A 170 -2.70 -14.20 -2.59
CA LYS A 170 -3.93 -14.89 -2.18
C LYS A 170 -4.97 -13.89 -1.65
N ALA A 171 -4.56 -12.94 -0.81
CA ALA A 171 -5.44 -11.93 -0.22
C ALA A 171 -6.01 -10.98 -1.29
N ILE A 172 -5.18 -10.46 -2.20
CA ILE A 172 -5.63 -9.59 -3.30
C ILE A 172 -6.55 -10.36 -4.26
N ASN A 173 -6.23 -11.62 -4.62
CA ASN A 173 -7.10 -12.43 -5.48
C ASN A 173 -8.48 -12.68 -4.85
N GLN A 174 -8.56 -12.85 -3.52
CA GLN A 174 -9.83 -12.97 -2.83
C GLN A 174 -10.65 -11.69 -2.95
N SER A 175 -10.03 -10.52 -2.82
CA SER A 175 -10.69 -9.23 -3.03
C SER A 175 -11.16 -9.09 -4.48
N ILE A 176 -10.29 -9.34 -5.46
CA ILE A 176 -10.64 -9.28 -6.90
C ILE A 176 -11.84 -10.17 -7.23
N SER A 177 -11.99 -11.31 -6.57
CA SER A 177 -13.09 -12.24 -6.85
C SER A 177 -14.47 -11.76 -6.42
N ARG A 178 -14.57 -10.77 -5.53
CA ARG A 178 -15.81 -10.32 -4.91
C ARG A 178 -16.01 -8.81 -4.90
N ASP A 179 -14.94 -8.03 -4.98
CA ASP A 179 -15.01 -6.57 -5.05
C ASP A 179 -15.02 -6.13 -6.53
N PRO A 180 -16.11 -5.53 -7.02
CA PRO A 180 -16.24 -5.17 -8.43
C PRO A 180 -15.28 -4.05 -8.87
N VAL A 181 -14.76 -3.27 -7.93
CA VAL A 181 -13.82 -2.17 -8.21
C VAL A 181 -12.36 -2.56 -8.04
N SER A 182 -12.07 -3.82 -7.66
CA SER A 182 -10.73 -4.41 -7.62
C SER A 182 -10.49 -5.35 -8.80
N GLY A 183 -9.31 -5.32 -9.45
CA GLY A 183 -9.04 -6.21 -10.57
C GLY A 183 -7.80 -5.90 -11.41
N ASP A 184 -7.75 -6.55 -12.56
CA ASP A 184 -6.88 -6.28 -13.72
C ASP A 184 -5.38 -6.55 -13.52
N GLY A 185 -4.98 -7.24 -12.47
CA GLY A 185 -3.60 -7.62 -12.16
C GLY A 185 -3.20 -7.22 -10.74
N ILE A 186 -1.99 -7.61 -10.36
CA ILE A 186 -1.43 -7.32 -9.04
C ILE A 186 -0.02 -6.79 -9.22
N ASP A 187 0.24 -5.57 -8.71
CA ASP A 187 1.59 -5.06 -8.54
C ASP A 187 2.09 -5.41 -7.14
N ILE A 188 3.32 -5.88 -7.05
CA ILE A 188 3.96 -6.31 -5.80
C ILE A 188 5.32 -5.62 -5.68
N LEU A 189 5.59 -5.08 -4.51
CA LEU A 189 6.90 -4.59 -4.10
C LEU A 189 7.37 -5.40 -2.90
N THR A 190 8.46 -6.10 -3.07
CA THR A 190 9.14 -6.85 -2.01
C THR A 190 10.41 -6.11 -1.61
N ILE A 191 10.58 -5.85 -0.32
CA ILE A 191 11.73 -5.14 0.24
C ILE A 191 12.38 -6.01 1.31
N THR A 192 13.69 -6.23 1.16
CA THR A 192 14.54 -6.92 2.13
C THR A 192 15.72 -6.02 2.49
N ASN A 193 16.56 -6.43 3.45
CA ASN A 193 17.79 -5.69 3.80
C ASN A 193 18.73 -5.47 2.59
N ASN A 194 18.71 -6.39 1.62
CA ASN A 194 19.69 -6.43 0.53
C ASN A 194 19.13 -6.01 -0.83
N SER A 195 17.82 -5.97 -0.99
CA SER A 195 17.20 -5.72 -2.30
C SER A 195 15.76 -5.25 -2.18
N SER A 196 15.31 -4.55 -3.20
CA SER A 196 13.89 -4.30 -3.44
C SER A 196 13.54 -4.69 -4.88
N THR A 197 12.47 -5.46 -5.05
CA THR A 197 12.01 -5.95 -6.35
C THR A 197 10.56 -5.55 -6.59
N GLU A 198 10.29 -5.03 -7.78
CA GLU A 198 8.94 -4.75 -8.27
C GLU A 198 8.56 -5.83 -9.29
N GLU A 199 7.37 -6.38 -9.17
CA GLU A 199 6.81 -7.32 -10.13
C GLU A 199 5.33 -7.03 -10.38
N THR A 200 4.84 -7.44 -11.54
CA THR A 200 3.43 -7.38 -11.91
C THR A 200 2.93 -8.75 -12.30
N ILE A 201 1.86 -9.20 -11.67
CA ILE A 201 1.17 -10.45 -12.02
C ILE A 201 -0.08 -10.07 -12.82
N PRO A 202 -0.14 -10.41 -14.13
CA PRO A 202 -1.33 -10.21 -14.92
C PRO A 202 -2.43 -11.18 -14.45
N LEU A 203 -3.67 -10.71 -14.36
CA LEU A 203 -4.80 -11.63 -14.22
C LEU A 203 -4.98 -12.39 -15.55
N GLN A 204 -5.05 -13.70 -15.45
CA GLN A 204 -5.46 -14.49 -16.61
C GLN A 204 -6.90 -14.10 -16.97
N PRO A 205 -7.20 -13.79 -18.25
CA PRO A 205 -8.57 -13.57 -18.66
C PRO A 205 -9.38 -14.83 -18.29
N LEU A 206 -10.55 -14.63 -17.66
CA LEU A 206 -11.50 -15.71 -17.46
C LEU A 206 -11.70 -16.39 -18.82
N ARG A 207 -11.27 -17.63 -18.97
CA ARG A 207 -11.66 -18.47 -20.11
C ARG A 207 -13.15 -18.71 -19.94
N LEU A 208 -13.95 -17.96 -20.70
CA LEU A 208 -15.38 -18.22 -20.88
C LEU A 208 -15.56 -19.57 -21.59
#